data_9fdb22f6c243cfd5b26a22c7df8cac4b
#
_entry.id   9fdb22f6c243cfd5b26a22c7df8cac4b
#
_cell.length_a   1.000
_cell.length_b   1.000
_cell.length_c   1.000
_cell.angle_alpha   90.00
_cell.angle_beta   90.00
_cell.angle_gamma   90.00
#
_symmetry.space_group_name_H-M   'P 1'
#
loop_
_entity.id
_entity.type
_entity.pdbx_description
1 polymer ?
#
loop_
_entity_poly.entity_id
_entity_poly.type
_entity_poly.pdbx_seq_one_letter_code
_entity_poly.pdbx_strand_id
1 'polypeptide(L)'
;MAVQGTLTNNRVDMAENWPNSNKKDTAPVNVSTAKAKGASVNDYYNSILKSLGSSAITPERINYESLGYDMPTEAEIASKISEYLRPGYDKAISARRAQTDQNRAAIDIDAASRGMGASTWVTDAKTRQMNAEAADIAGLESDYNANLAQNVYNMYNQHLANRLDVGMFDKSNQLAVDEQNVANALAAAQWNEQMRRALEETAYSRALNAYNLAKSRGGSGVDPTGVKVY
;
A
#
# COMPACT_ATOMS: atom_id res chain seq x y z
N MET A 1 -4.61 18.66 0.23
CA MET A 1 -3.45 18.45 -0.65
C MET A 1 -3.52 17.01 -1.14
N ALA A 2 -3.82 16.81 -2.41
CA ALA A 2 -3.87 15.48 -3.00
C ALA A 2 -2.43 15.01 -3.25
N VAL A 3 -2.00 13.98 -2.53
CA VAL A 3 -0.74 13.30 -2.81
C VAL A 3 -1.01 12.39 -4.02
N GLN A 4 -0.63 12.85 -5.20
CA GLN A 4 -0.55 12.00 -6.38
C GLN A 4 0.65 11.06 -6.18
N GLY A 5 0.39 9.85 -5.68
CA GLY A 5 1.32 8.75 -5.77
C GLY A 5 1.45 8.37 -7.25
N THR A 6 2.57 8.71 -7.86
CA THR A 6 2.93 8.23 -9.20
C THR A 6 3.18 6.73 -9.07
N LEU A 7 2.21 5.93 -9.50
CA LEU A 7 2.44 4.53 -9.84
C LEU A 7 3.43 4.53 -11.02
N THR A 8 4.71 4.35 -10.74
CA THR A 8 5.66 3.96 -11.77
C THR A 8 5.22 2.57 -12.24
N ASN A 9 4.59 2.57 -13.41
CA ASN A 9 4.29 1.36 -14.16
C ASN A 9 5.65 0.72 -14.53
N ASN A 10 6.22 -0.04 -13.61
CA ASN A 10 7.27 -1.01 -13.93
C ASN A 10 6.61 -2.17 -14.68
N ARG A 11 6.05 -1.86 -15.83
CA ARG A 11 5.80 -2.83 -16.86
C ARG A 11 7.20 -3.25 -17.30
N VAL A 12 7.70 -4.32 -16.72
CA VAL A 12 8.86 -5.00 -17.29
C VAL A 12 8.38 -5.44 -18.67
N ASP A 13 8.84 -4.72 -19.69
CA ASP A 13 8.57 -5.05 -21.07
C ASP A 13 9.31 -6.36 -21.36
N MET A 14 8.62 -7.48 -21.07
CA MET A 14 9.14 -8.83 -21.32
C MET A 14 9.43 -9.07 -22.80
N ALA A 15 8.99 -8.15 -23.67
CA ALA A 15 9.25 -8.21 -25.11
C ALA A 15 10.69 -7.80 -25.48
N GLU A 16 11.37 -6.94 -24.70
CA GLU A 16 12.74 -6.50 -25.03
C GLU A 16 13.84 -7.45 -24.56
N ASN A 17 13.56 -8.31 -23.59
CA ASN A 17 14.50 -9.33 -23.13
C ASN A 17 14.18 -10.72 -23.67
N TRP A 18 13.40 -10.81 -24.74
CA TRP A 18 13.18 -12.07 -25.42
C TRP A 18 14.52 -12.53 -26.01
N PRO A 19 15.09 -13.67 -25.60
CA PRO A 19 16.29 -14.19 -26.25
C PRO A 19 15.93 -14.43 -27.72
N ASN A 20 16.61 -13.72 -28.59
CA ASN A 20 16.42 -13.75 -30.03
C ASN A 20 16.44 -15.21 -30.49
N SER A 21 15.26 -15.78 -30.75
CA SER A 21 15.06 -17.17 -31.13
C SER A 21 15.72 -17.55 -32.48
N ASN A 22 16.38 -16.56 -33.12
CA ASN A 22 17.09 -16.71 -34.38
C ASN A 22 18.61 -16.88 -34.28
N LYS A 23 19.19 -16.91 -33.07
CA LYS A 23 20.55 -17.44 -32.96
C LYS A 23 20.47 -18.97 -33.05
N LYS A 24 20.69 -19.47 -34.25
CA LYS A 24 21.13 -20.85 -34.43
C LYS A 24 22.47 -20.98 -33.71
N ASP A 25 22.43 -21.26 -32.43
CA ASP A 25 23.58 -21.79 -31.72
C ASP A 25 23.82 -23.20 -32.25
N THR A 26 24.49 -23.25 -33.39
CA THR A 26 25.11 -24.46 -33.93
C THR A 26 26.43 -24.72 -33.18
N ALA A 27 26.41 -24.68 -31.87
CA ALA A 27 27.49 -25.28 -31.10
C ALA A 27 27.38 -26.79 -31.40
N PRO A 28 28.44 -27.42 -31.95
CA PRO A 28 28.40 -28.87 -32.19
C PRO A 28 28.32 -29.49 -30.78
N VAL A 29 27.15 -30.07 -30.50
CA VAL A 29 27.03 -30.96 -29.33
C VAL A 29 27.98 -32.09 -29.61
N ASN A 30 29.10 -32.10 -28.88
CA ASN A 30 30.08 -33.16 -28.95
C ASN A 30 29.47 -34.40 -28.28
N VAL A 31 28.57 -35.05 -29.06
CA VAL A 31 28.04 -36.36 -28.69
C VAL A 31 29.23 -37.29 -28.77
N SER A 32 29.84 -37.54 -27.66
CA SER A 32 30.86 -38.59 -27.50
C SER A 32 30.28 -39.81 -28.20
N THR A 33 30.85 -40.16 -29.36
CA THR A 33 30.49 -41.35 -30.12
C THR A 33 31.03 -42.57 -29.40
N ALA A 34 30.58 -42.78 -28.16
CA ALA A 34 30.78 -44.04 -27.48
C ALA A 34 30.06 -45.11 -28.31
N LYS A 35 30.82 -46.02 -28.92
CA LYS A 35 30.34 -47.20 -29.60
C LYS A 35 29.54 -48.07 -28.64
N ALA A 36 28.34 -47.69 -28.30
CA ALA A 36 27.38 -48.54 -27.63
C ALA A 36 26.63 -49.31 -28.72
N LYS A 37 27.13 -50.50 -29.04
CA LYS A 37 26.37 -51.50 -29.78
C LYS A 37 25.05 -51.71 -29.02
N GLY A 38 23.93 -51.21 -29.57
CA GLY A 38 22.63 -51.44 -29.00
C GLY A 38 21.93 -50.25 -28.31
N ALA A 39 22.45 -49.03 -28.39
CA ALA A 39 21.80 -47.85 -27.81
C ALA A 39 20.46 -47.59 -28.56
N SER A 40 19.39 -47.42 -27.81
CA SER A 40 18.06 -47.09 -28.33
C SER A 40 17.95 -45.58 -28.61
N VAL A 41 16.94 -45.17 -29.36
CA VAL A 41 16.59 -43.74 -29.58
C VAL A 41 16.35 -43.04 -28.22
N ASN A 42 15.76 -43.76 -27.27
CA ASN A 42 15.52 -43.22 -25.91
C ASN A 42 16.82 -42.93 -25.17
N ASP A 43 17.88 -43.69 -25.34
CA ASP A 43 19.19 -43.44 -24.72
C ASP A 43 19.80 -42.16 -25.28
N TYR A 44 19.72 -41.94 -26.57
CA TYR A 44 20.15 -40.71 -27.22
C TYR A 44 19.27 -39.53 -26.78
N TYR A 45 17.95 -39.72 -26.72
CA TYR A 45 17.01 -38.70 -26.26
C TYR A 45 17.31 -38.23 -24.85
N ASN A 46 17.40 -39.16 -23.91
CA ASN A 46 17.69 -38.83 -22.50
C ASN A 46 19.04 -38.15 -22.33
N SER A 47 20.07 -38.57 -23.08
CA SER A 47 21.38 -37.92 -23.04
C SER A 47 21.36 -36.50 -23.57
N ILE A 48 20.64 -36.26 -24.69
CA ILE A 48 20.51 -34.94 -25.29
C ILE A 48 19.64 -34.04 -24.42
N LEU A 49 18.52 -34.54 -23.90
CA LEU A 49 17.64 -33.78 -23.01
C LEU A 49 18.41 -33.30 -21.75
N LYS A 50 19.23 -34.19 -21.17
CA LYS A 50 20.07 -33.84 -20.04
C LYS A 50 21.13 -32.78 -20.39
N SER A 51 21.67 -32.80 -21.62
CA SER A 51 22.69 -31.85 -22.08
C SER A 51 22.12 -30.46 -22.40
N LEU A 52 20.85 -30.40 -22.80
CA LEU A 52 20.19 -29.15 -23.16
C LEU A 52 19.84 -28.29 -21.93
N GLY A 53 19.69 -28.92 -20.77
CA GLY A 53 19.31 -28.24 -19.52
C GLY A 53 17.92 -27.59 -19.63
N SER A 54 17.21 -27.48 -18.52
CA SER A 54 15.97 -26.71 -18.48
C SER A 54 16.21 -25.47 -17.60
N SER A 55 16.24 -24.30 -18.20
CA SER A 55 16.20 -23.04 -17.45
C SER A 55 14.74 -22.64 -17.26
N ALA A 56 14.13 -23.08 -16.16
CA ALA A 56 12.80 -22.60 -15.80
C ALA A 56 12.88 -21.16 -15.33
N ILE A 57 11.98 -20.31 -15.82
CA ILE A 57 11.84 -18.95 -15.32
C ILE A 57 10.94 -18.99 -14.08
N THR A 58 11.43 -18.40 -13.01
CA THR A 58 10.63 -18.11 -11.80
C THR A 58 10.34 -16.63 -11.78
N PRO A 59 9.07 -16.20 -11.86
CA PRO A 59 8.74 -14.79 -11.82
C PRO A 59 9.05 -14.21 -10.45
N GLU A 60 9.61 -13.00 -10.43
CA GLU A 60 9.78 -12.23 -9.21
C GLU A 60 8.41 -11.77 -8.72
N ARG A 61 8.17 -11.92 -7.42
CA ARG A 61 6.92 -11.48 -6.80
C ARG A 61 7.01 -10.00 -6.46
N ILE A 62 6.05 -9.23 -6.94
CA ILE A 62 5.86 -7.84 -6.55
C ILE A 62 5.23 -7.83 -5.16
N ASN A 63 5.78 -7.04 -4.24
CA ASN A 63 5.23 -6.81 -2.93
C ASN A 63 4.61 -5.41 -2.89
N TYR A 64 3.43 -5.31 -2.27
CA TYR A 64 2.78 -4.04 -1.98
C TYR A 64 3.06 -3.67 -0.53
N GLU A 65 3.48 -2.43 -0.30
CA GLU A 65 3.62 -1.86 1.03
C GLU A 65 2.44 -0.91 1.29
N SER A 66 1.66 -1.22 2.33
CA SER A 66 0.50 -0.43 2.73
C SER A 66 0.94 0.94 3.22
N LEU A 67 0.22 1.99 2.82
CA LEU A 67 0.46 3.36 3.31
C LEU A 67 0.11 3.49 4.79
N GLY A 68 -0.92 2.75 5.24
CA GLY A 68 -1.43 2.86 6.58
C GLY A 68 -2.03 4.26 6.87
N TYR A 69 -2.79 4.38 7.94
CA TYR A 69 -3.29 5.66 8.44
C TYR A 69 -3.33 5.63 9.96
N ASP A 70 -2.46 6.43 10.59
CA ASP A 70 -2.47 6.63 12.03
C ASP A 70 -3.58 7.61 12.40
N MET A 71 -4.67 7.06 12.94
CA MET A 71 -5.80 7.85 13.39
C MET A 71 -5.50 8.44 14.78
N PRO A 72 -5.51 9.79 14.95
CA PRO A 72 -5.36 10.39 16.25
C PRO A 72 -6.53 10.00 17.16
N THR A 73 -6.24 9.89 18.45
CA THR A 73 -7.26 9.65 19.47
C THR A 73 -8.15 10.88 19.63
N GLU A 74 -9.38 10.67 20.12
CA GLU A 74 -10.29 11.76 20.43
C GLU A 74 -9.67 12.77 21.42
N ALA A 75 -8.91 12.28 22.38
CA ALA A 75 -8.20 13.12 23.37
C ALA A 75 -7.11 14.00 22.71
N GLU A 76 -6.35 13.49 21.76
CA GLU A 76 -5.35 14.28 21.02
C GLU A 76 -6.01 15.36 20.15
N ILE A 77 -7.14 15.01 19.51
CA ILE A 77 -7.94 15.97 18.74
C ILE A 77 -8.48 17.05 19.66
N ALA A 78 -9.07 16.68 20.80
CA ALA A 78 -9.61 17.61 21.78
C ALA A 78 -8.53 18.55 22.33
N SER A 79 -7.35 18.03 22.63
CA SER A 79 -6.22 18.83 23.08
C SER A 79 -5.82 19.91 22.07
N LYS A 80 -5.65 19.53 20.80
CA LYS A 80 -5.28 20.48 19.73
C LYS A 80 -6.35 21.53 19.48
N ILE A 81 -7.62 21.15 19.50
CA ILE A 81 -8.73 22.07 19.30
C ILE A 81 -8.86 23.01 20.51
N SER A 82 -8.72 22.47 21.72
CA SER A 82 -8.71 23.26 22.95
C SER A 82 -7.59 24.31 22.94
N GLU A 83 -6.38 23.93 22.55
CA GLU A 83 -5.25 24.85 22.42
C GLU A 83 -5.55 26.01 21.45
N TYR A 84 -6.27 25.72 20.35
CA TYR A 84 -6.68 26.72 19.38
C TYR A 84 -7.81 27.63 19.91
N LEU A 85 -8.82 27.09 20.59
CA LEU A 85 -10.00 27.84 21.05
C LEU A 85 -9.76 28.60 22.36
N ARG A 86 -8.88 28.08 23.25
CA ARG A 86 -8.65 28.58 24.61
C ARG A 86 -8.27 30.05 24.65
N PRO A 87 -7.36 30.56 23.82
CA PRO A 87 -6.98 31.99 23.89
C PRO A 87 -8.15 32.93 23.62
N GLY A 88 -9.06 32.56 22.72
CA GLY A 88 -10.28 33.35 22.43
C GLY A 88 -11.24 33.38 23.61
N TYR A 89 -11.45 32.24 24.24
CA TYR A 89 -12.26 32.10 25.45
C TYR A 89 -11.68 32.91 26.64
N ASP A 90 -10.39 32.74 26.93
CA ASP A 90 -9.71 33.46 28.04
C ASP A 90 -9.76 34.98 27.83
N LYS A 91 -9.61 35.44 26.58
CA LYS A 91 -9.78 36.85 26.21
C LYS A 91 -11.19 37.37 26.48
N ALA A 92 -12.20 36.58 26.13
CA ALA A 92 -13.63 36.92 26.32
C ALA A 92 -13.92 37.06 27.86
N ILE A 93 -13.47 36.11 28.66
CA ILE A 93 -13.60 36.17 30.13
C ILE A 93 -12.91 37.39 30.68
N SER A 94 -11.65 37.65 30.26
CA SER A 94 -10.89 38.80 30.73
C SER A 94 -11.59 40.13 30.38
N ALA A 95 -12.12 40.24 29.19
CA ALA A 95 -12.91 41.42 28.78
C ALA A 95 -14.17 41.59 29.63
N ARG A 96 -14.89 40.48 29.90
CA ARG A 96 -16.11 40.54 30.75
C ARG A 96 -15.81 40.96 32.17
N ARG A 97 -14.72 40.43 32.78
CA ARG A 97 -14.26 40.83 34.10
C ARG A 97 -13.89 42.33 34.15
N ALA A 98 -13.10 42.81 33.18
CA ALA A 98 -12.73 44.19 33.08
C ALA A 98 -13.96 45.12 32.97
N GLN A 99 -14.99 44.71 32.19
CA GLN A 99 -16.25 45.43 32.09
C GLN A 99 -16.99 45.50 33.44
N THR A 100 -17.03 44.40 34.19
CA THR A 100 -17.65 44.35 35.52
C THR A 100 -16.90 45.25 36.51
N ASP A 101 -15.57 45.25 36.47
CA ASP A 101 -14.77 46.14 37.34
C ASP A 101 -15.00 47.62 37.02
N GLN A 102 -15.11 47.99 35.75
CA GLN A 102 -15.47 49.34 35.33
C GLN A 102 -16.90 49.74 35.85
N ASN A 103 -17.87 48.82 35.70
CA ASN A 103 -19.23 49.05 36.17
C ASN A 103 -19.27 49.20 37.70
N ARG A 104 -18.51 48.42 38.46
CA ARG A 104 -18.40 48.50 39.91
C ARG A 104 -17.74 49.82 40.35
N ALA A 105 -16.69 50.26 39.65
CA ALA A 105 -16.06 51.56 39.88
C ALA A 105 -17.04 52.73 39.62
N ALA A 106 -17.82 52.63 38.57
CA ALA A 106 -18.89 53.63 38.27
C ALA A 106 -19.95 53.71 39.39
N ILE A 107 -20.36 52.54 39.94
CA ILE A 107 -21.28 52.50 41.11
C ILE A 107 -20.64 53.16 42.31
N ASP A 108 -19.35 52.97 42.60
CA ASP A 108 -18.67 53.64 43.71
C ASP A 108 -18.59 55.14 43.53
N ILE A 109 -18.28 55.63 42.33
CA ILE A 109 -18.23 57.03 41.98
C ILE A 109 -19.62 57.67 42.18
N ASP A 110 -20.68 57.05 41.64
CA ASP A 110 -22.04 57.54 41.77
C ASP A 110 -22.49 57.59 43.25
N ALA A 111 -22.23 56.51 43.98
CA ALA A 111 -22.53 56.42 45.41
C ALA A 111 -21.78 57.48 46.23
N ALA A 112 -20.47 57.73 45.98
CA ALA A 112 -19.71 58.74 46.59
C ALA A 112 -20.23 60.16 46.36
N SER A 113 -20.64 60.46 45.11
CA SER A 113 -21.22 61.74 44.69
C SER A 113 -22.53 62.05 45.41
N ARG A 114 -23.29 61.00 45.80
CA ARG A 114 -24.58 61.09 46.52
C ARG A 114 -24.41 60.96 48.05
N GLY A 115 -23.21 60.78 48.56
CA GLY A 115 -22.97 60.56 49.97
C GLY A 115 -23.45 59.21 50.52
N MET A 116 -23.66 58.21 49.64
CA MET A 116 -24.23 56.90 49.95
C MET A 116 -23.20 55.77 49.96
N GLY A 117 -21.90 56.08 50.06
CA GLY A 117 -20.82 55.11 49.84
C GLY A 117 -20.86 53.87 50.75
N ALA A 118 -21.48 53.89 51.90
CA ALA A 118 -21.68 52.77 52.83
C ALA A 118 -23.12 52.23 52.86
N SER A 119 -23.93 52.51 51.83
CA SER A 119 -25.31 52.06 51.79
C SER A 119 -25.50 50.62 51.34
N THR A 120 -26.56 49.97 51.84
CA THR A 120 -26.97 48.65 51.40
C THR A 120 -27.27 48.60 49.90
N TRP A 121 -27.70 49.72 49.30
CA TRP A 121 -27.94 49.87 47.88
C TRP A 121 -26.67 49.65 47.05
N VAL A 122 -25.53 50.21 47.47
CA VAL A 122 -24.23 50.01 46.80
C VAL A 122 -23.84 48.54 46.80
N THR A 123 -23.95 47.88 47.96
CA THR A 123 -23.66 46.48 48.12
C THR A 123 -24.54 45.62 47.22
N ASP A 124 -25.84 45.91 47.17
CA ASP A 124 -26.83 45.21 46.35
C ASP A 124 -26.57 45.41 44.85
N ALA A 125 -26.28 46.65 44.43
CA ALA A 125 -25.94 46.96 43.03
C ALA A 125 -24.66 46.23 42.58
N LYS A 126 -23.60 46.20 43.38
CA LYS A 126 -22.38 45.44 43.09
C LYS A 126 -22.64 43.94 43.04
N THR A 127 -23.43 43.42 43.97
CA THR A 127 -23.80 41.99 43.97
C THR A 127 -24.53 41.60 42.70
N ARG A 128 -25.45 42.44 42.19
CA ARG A 128 -26.13 42.21 40.90
C ARG A 128 -25.13 42.17 39.74
N GLN A 129 -24.12 43.07 39.72
CA GLN A 129 -23.10 43.06 38.68
C GLN A 129 -22.24 41.81 38.72
N MET A 130 -21.86 41.33 39.93
CA MET A 130 -21.10 40.06 40.08
C MET A 130 -21.94 38.86 39.64
N ASN A 131 -23.23 38.81 39.98
CA ASN A 131 -24.12 37.73 39.54
C ASN A 131 -24.30 37.70 38.02
N ALA A 132 -24.40 38.89 37.41
CA ALA A 132 -24.48 39.01 35.95
C ALA A 132 -23.17 38.57 35.29
N GLU A 133 -22.00 38.94 35.84
CA GLU A 133 -20.71 38.44 35.36
C GLU A 133 -20.61 36.93 35.46
N ALA A 134 -20.99 36.34 36.59
CA ALA A 134 -20.96 34.90 36.79
C ALA A 134 -21.86 34.15 35.76
N ALA A 135 -23.06 34.70 35.48
CA ALA A 135 -23.95 34.15 34.51
C ALA A 135 -23.37 34.22 33.05
N ASP A 136 -22.78 35.37 32.70
CA ASP A 136 -22.15 35.57 31.40
C ASP A 136 -20.92 34.66 31.21
N ILE A 137 -20.09 34.53 32.25
CA ILE A 137 -18.94 33.60 32.22
C ILE A 137 -19.41 32.15 32.07
N ALA A 138 -20.46 31.75 32.78
CA ALA A 138 -21.05 30.40 32.63
C ALA A 138 -21.59 30.19 31.19
N GLY A 139 -22.19 31.21 30.57
CA GLY A 139 -22.60 31.19 29.17
C GLY A 139 -21.40 30.98 28.24
N LEU A 140 -20.34 31.80 28.42
CA LEU A 140 -19.10 31.64 27.61
C LEU A 140 -18.47 30.25 27.77
N GLU A 141 -18.49 29.67 28.97
CA GLU A 141 -17.98 28.32 29.22
C GLU A 141 -18.83 27.25 28.53
N SER A 142 -20.15 27.40 28.56
CA SER A 142 -21.07 26.51 27.85
C SER A 142 -20.82 26.57 26.35
N ASP A 143 -20.69 27.77 25.78
CA ASP A 143 -20.41 27.96 24.36
C ASP A 143 -19.03 27.38 23.96
N TYR A 144 -18.03 27.59 24.80
CA TYR A 144 -16.71 26.99 24.59
C TYR A 144 -16.77 25.45 24.55
N ASN A 145 -17.44 24.85 25.53
CA ASN A 145 -17.57 23.39 25.60
C ASN A 145 -18.38 22.83 24.43
N ALA A 146 -19.46 23.52 24.03
CA ALA A 146 -20.25 23.13 22.86
C ALA A 146 -19.43 23.19 21.56
N ASN A 147 -18.70 24.30 21.38
CA ASN A 147 -17.83 24.48 20.22
C ASN A 147 -16.67 23.45 20.20
N LEU A 148 -16.07 23.18 21.37
CA LEU A 148 -15.03 22.16 21.50
C LEU A 148 -15.59 20.78 21.09
N ALA A 149 -16.70 20.36 21.67
CA ALA A 149 -17.33 19.08 21.37
C ALA A 149 -17.69 18.94 19.88
N GLN A 150 -18.29 19.99 19.28
CA GLN A 150 -18.65 19.99 17.87
C GLN A 150 -17.43 19.87 16.94
N ASN A 151 -16.37 20.61 17.23
CA ASN A 151 -15.13 20.56 16.44
C ASN A 151 -14.41 19.21 16.59
N VAL A 152 -14.37 18.67 17.80
CA VAL A 152 -13.82 17.32 18.05
C VAL A 152 -14.56 16.27 17.24
N TYR A 153 -15.88 16.29 17.29
CA TYR A 153 -16.73 15.37 16.53
C TYR A 153 -16.50 15.48 15.02
N ASN A 154 -16.48 16.70 14.50
CA ASN A 154 -16.27 16.93 13.06
C ASN A 154 -14.87 16.42 12.63
N MET A 155 -13.83 16.73 13.40
CA MET A 155 -12.46 16.36 13.09
C MET A 155 -12.26 14.85 13.20
N TYR A 156 -12.84 14.22 14.22
CA TYR A 156 -12.83 12.77 14.38
C TYR A 156 -13.46 12.05 13.17
N ASN A 157 -14.65 12.52 12.74
CA ASN A 157 -15.31 11.95 11.56
C ASN A 157 -14.50 12.16 10.28
N GLN A 158 -13.81 13.29 10.14
CA GLN A 158 -12.92 13.53 9.00
C GLN A 158 -11.74 12.56 9.01
N HIS A 159 -11.12 12.33 10.17
CA HIS A 159 -10.05 11.35 10.30
C HIS A 159 -10.53 9.92 10.04
N LEU A 160 -11.75 9.59 10.47
CA LEU A 160 -12.37 8.30 10.19
C LEU A 160 -12.60 8.10 8.68
N ALA A 161 -13.11 9.12 7.99
CA ALA A 161 -13.28 9.09 6.53
C ALA A 161 -11.93 8.90 5.82
N ASN A 162 -10.91 9.67 6.21
CA ASN A 162 -9.56 9.54 5.64
C ASN A 162 -8.96 8.14 5.86
N ARG A 163 -9.18 7.55 7.04
CA ARG A 163 -8.76 6.18 7.33
C ARG A 163 -9.43 5.16 6.43
N LEU A 164 -10.73 5.33 6.19
CA LEU A 164 -11.48 4.45 5.28
C LEU A 164 -10.99 4.60 3.83
N ASP A 165 -10.75 5.82 3.38
CA ASP A 165 -10.25 6.10 2.04
C ASP A 165 -8.87 5.48 1.81
N VAL A 166 -7.95 5.64 2.76
CA VAL A 166 -6.62 5.01 2.71
C VAL A 166 -6.74 3.49 2.74
N GLY A 167 -7.61 2.93 3.59
CA GLY A 167 -7.84 1.49 3.65
C GLY A 167 -8.42 0.90 2.35
N MET A 168 -9.33 1.62 1.68
CA MET A 168 -9.86 1.21 0.39
C MET A 168 -8.79 1.31 -0.71
N PHE A 169 -7.99 2.37 -0.70
CA PHE A 169 -6.87 2.55 -1.62
C PHE A 169 -5.84 1.43 -1.46
N ASP A 170 -5.44 1.12 -0.23
CA ASP A 170 -4.49 0.05 0.07
C ASP A 170 -5.02 -1.31 -0.41
N LYS A 171 -6.29 -1.62 -0.14
CA LYS A 171 -6.90 -2.87 -0.61
C LYS A 171 -6.96 -2.96 -2.12
N SER A 172 -7.32 -1.88 -2.80
CA SER A 172 -7.37 -1.85 -4.26
C SER A 172 -6.00 -2.09 -4.88
N ASN A 173 -4.96 -1.44 -4.34
CA ASN A 173 -3.60 -1.64 -4.83
C ASN A 173 -3.04 -3.03 -4.52
N GLN A 174 -3.33 -3.56 -3.32
CA GLN A 174 -2.96 -4.94 -2.98
C GLN A 174 -3.58 -5.94 -3.96
N LEU A 175 -4.86 -5.76 -4.28
CA LEU A 175 -5.55 -6.62 -5.24
C LEU A 175 -4.92 -6.52 -6.63
N ALA A 176 -4.62 -5.32 -7.11
CA ALA A 176 -3.97 -5.10 -8.41
C ALA A 176 -2.57 -5.77 -8.46
N VAL A 177 -1.80 -5.70 -7.37
CA VAL A 177 -0.50 -6.36 -7.27
C VAL A 177 -0.66 -7.88 -7.25
N ASP A 178 -1.65 -8.40 -6.52
CA ASP A 178 -1.90 -9.84 -6.49
C ASP A 178 -2.35 -10.37 -7.87
N GLU A 179 -3.21 -9.66 -8.59
CA GLU A 179 -3.58 -9.96 -9.97
C GLU A 179 -2.36 -9.96 -10.91
N GLN A 180 -1.48 -8.97 -10.78
CA GLN A 180 -0.25 -8.91 -11.57
C GLN A 180 0.69 -10.08 -11.25
N ASN A 181 0.82 -10.45 -9.98
CA ASN A 181 1.63 -11.60 -9.57
C ASN A 181 1.08 -12.92 -10.13
N VAL A 182 -0.25 -13.10 -10.13
CA VAL A 182 -0.90 -14.26 -10.74
C VAL A 182 -0.68 -14.28 -12.25
N ALA A 183 -0.83 -13.14 -12.92
CA ALA A 183 -0.58 -13.02 -14.35
C ALA A 183 0.88 -13.36 -14.73
N ASN A 184 1.84 -12.86 -13.96
CA ASN A 184 3.26 -13.15 -14.15
C ASN A 184 3.58 -14.63 -13.92
N ALA A 185 2.98 -15.25 -12.89
CA ALA A 185 3.14 -16.66 -12.61
C ALA A 185 2.57 -17.54 -13.73
N LEU A 186 1.39 -17.19 -14.27
CA LEU A 186 0.77 -17.87 -15.37
C LEU A 186 1.60 -17.76 -16.65
N ALA A 187 2.07 -16.55 -16.98
CA ALA A 187 2.92 -16.31 -18.14
C ALA A 187 4.23 -17.11 -18.05
N ALA A 188 4.88 -17.15 -16.88
CA ALA A 188 6.08 -17.94 -16.64
C ALA A 188 5.79 -19.45 -16.78
N ALA A 189 4.68 -19.93 -16.25
CA ALA A 189 4.28 -21.35 -16.40
C ALA A 189 4.04 -21.73 -17.85
N GLN A 190 3.34 -20.89 -18.62
CA GLN A 190 3.11 -21.10 -20.05
C GLN A 190 4.42 -21.12 -20.83
N TRP A 191 5.31 -20.15 -20.55
CA TRP A 191 6.61 -20.09 -21.20
C TRP A 191 7.47 -21.33 -20.86
N ASN A 192 7.52 -21.74 -19.60
CA ASN A 192 8.25 -22.92 -19.17
C ASN A 192 7.73 -24.19 -19.85
N GLU A 193 6.40 -24.31 -20.01
CA GLU A 193 5.80 -25.45 -20.71
C GLU A 193 6.10 -25.43 -22.21
N GLN A 194 6.08 -24.26 -22.85
CA GLN A 194 6.46 -24.12 -24.26
C GLN A 194 7.93 -24.47 -24.47
N MET A 195 8.81 -23.99 -23.59
CA MET A 195 10.22 -24.32 -23.63
C MET A 195 10.47 -25.81 -23.41
N ARG A 196 9.76 -26.44 -22.45
CA ARG A 196 9.85 -27.87 -22.23
C ARG A 196 9.49 -28.67 -23.49
N ARG A 197 8.37 -28.32 -24.12
CA ARG A 197 7.92 -28.98 -25.40
C ARG A 197 8.94 -28.76 -26.52
N ALA A 198 9.44 -27.54 -26.68
CA ALA A 198 10.43 -27.25 -27.74
C ALA A 198 11.76 -28.01 -27.51
N LEU A 199 12.19 -28.15 -26.26
CA LEU A 199 13.37 -28.94 -25.91
C LEU A 199 13.15 -30.42 -26.14
N GLU A 200 11.98 -30.96 -25.78
CA GLU A 200 11.61 -32.35 -26.05
C GLU A 200 11.60 -32.66 -27.55
N GLU A 201 10.99 -31.81 -28.37
CA GLU A 201 10.94 -31.95 -29.83
C GLU A 201 12.35 -31.88 -30.44
N THR A 202 13.17 -30.91 -29.97
CA THR A 202 14.55 -30.76 -30.42
C THR A 202 15.39 -31.98 -30.00
N ALA A 203 15.24 -32.45 -28.77
CA ALA A 203 15.93 -33.64 -28.28
C ALA A 203 15.55 -34.89 -29.07
N TYR A 204 14.24 -35.03 -29.34
CA TYR A 204 13.75 -36.17 -30.14
C TYR A 204 14.28 -36.14 -31.59
N SER A 205 14.23 -35.00 -32.26
CA SER A 205 14.76 -34.82 -33.61
C SER A 205 16.27 -35.14 -33.69
N ARG A 206 17.03 -34.64 -32.72
CA ARG A 206 18.48 -34.93 -32.64
C ARG A 206 18.76 -36.38 -32.31
N ALA A 207 17.98 -37.00 -31.44
CA ALA A 207 18.12 -38.42 -31.10
C ALA A 207 17.83 -39.31 -32.31
N LEU A 208 16.77 -38.99 -33.07
CA LEU A 208 16.43 -39.71 -34.29
C LEU A 208 17.54 -39.60 -35.35
N ASN A 209 18.09 -38.39 -35.52
CA ASN A 209 19.18 -38.18 -36.46
C ASN A 209 20.47 -38.94 -36.03
N ALA A 210 20.81 -38.92 -34.73
CA ALA A 210 21.95 -39.64 -34.18
C ALA A 210 21.79 -41.17 -34.35
N TYR A 211 20.59 -41.68 -34.09
CA TYR A 211 20.25 -43.10 -34.30
C TYR A 211 20.35 -43.51 -35.77
N ASN A 212 19.77 -42.74 -36.69
CA ASN A 212 19.87 -43.03 -38.12
C ASN A 212 21.30 -42.99 -38.61
N LEU A 213 22.11 -42.07 -38.16
CA LEU A 213 23.52 -41.96 -38.45
C LEU A 213 24.29 -43.21 -37.95
N ALA A 214 24.01 -43.65 -36.71
CA ALA A 214 24.61 -44.83 -36.12
C ALA A 214 24.24 -46.10 -36.93
N LYS A 215 22.96 -46.19 -37.33
CA LYS A 215 22.47 -47.30 -38.16
C LYS A 215 23.09 -47.32 -39.55
N SER A 216 23.25 -46.17 -40.21
CA SER A 216 23.90 -46.08 -41.54
C SER A 216 25.37 -46.47 -41.55
N ARG A 217 26.05 -46.33 -40.38
CA ARG A 217 27.47 -46.70 -40.15
C ARG A 217 27.66 -48.18 -39.74
N GLY A 218 26.61 -49.02 -39.88
CA GLY A 218 26.69 -50.46 -39.58
C GLY A 218 26.46 -50.80 -38.11
N GLY A 219 25.87 -49.88 -37.35
CA GLY A 219 25.39 -50.18 -36.00
C GLY A 219 24.04 -50.92 -36.03
N SER A 220 23.88 -51.94 -35.19
CA SER A 220 22.60 -52.61 -34.97
C SER A 220 21.66 -51.66 -34.21
N GLY A 221 20.87 -50.84 -34.94
CA GLY A 221 19.87 -49.97 -34.35
C GLY A 221 18.60 -50.74 -34.02
N VAL A 222 17.97 -50.38 -32.90
CA VAL A 222 16.60 -50.79 -32.57
C VAL A 222 15.67 -49.73 -33.13
N ASP A 223 14.54 -50.15 -33.68
CA ASP A 223 13.51 -49.24 -34.18
C ASP A 223 13.11 -48.20 -33.11
N PRO A 224 13.02 -46.89 -33.46
CA PRO A 224 12.68 -45.83 -32.51
C PRO A 224 11.33 -46.02 -31.81
N THR A 225 10.42 -46.81 -32.39
CA THR A 225 9.10 -47.09 -31.81
C THR A 225 9.11 -48.29 -30.83
N GLY A 226 10.23 -48.98 -30.70
CA GLY A 226 10.33 -50.20 -29.90
C GLY A 226 9.53 -51.36 -30.50
N VAL A 227 8.92 -51.19 -31.68
CA VAL A 227 8.19 -52.24 -32.39
C VAL A 227 9.18 -53.02 -33.23
N LYS A 228 9.35 -54.29 -32.89
CA LYS A 228 10.10 -55.23 -33.76
C LYS A 228 9.36 -55.36 -35.07
N VAL A 229 9.88 -54.77 -36.13
CA VAL A 229 9.42 -55.10 -37.50
C VAL A 229 10.06 -56.42 -37.87
N TYR A 230 9.24 -57.48 -37.95
CA TYR A 230 9.63 -58.78 -38.43
C TYR A 230 9.67 -58.80 -39.97
#